data_782c5870e95b5fa0e51dac9679448531
#
_entry.id   782c5870e95b5fa0e51dac9679448531
#
_cell.length_a   1.000
_cell.length_b   1.000
_cell.length_c   1.000
_cell.angle_alpha   90.00
_cell.angle_beta   90.00
_cell.angle_gamma   90.00
#
_symmetry.space_group_name_H-M   'P 1'
#
loop_
_entity.id
_entity.type
_entity.pdbx_description
1 polymer ?
#
loop_
_entity_poly.entity_id
_entity_poly.type
_entity_poly.pdbx_seq_one_letter_code
_entity_poly.pdbx_strand_id
1 'polypeptide(L)'
;IDCLTNIEFIKNLISPDRPYYKDLPRDDEGRAIVDITNPPIFEDADYFRQAAIHYQKHGCYTFLKPNSNPNSEFRKFWDEERRRCLEGYLRESDGAWISGFNYWFLNYHPMMVNKIEPGRKKAIRVEDFPFFFEGILWRFLYIYNAREQGHHAIELAKRGCGKSHSLAAIMAHNLILGENIESRRRVITVLTAYQKEYLSDSKDGTLSKFKPAINFSFSNTPFPHLTLKNSPNEMTWQMGYKDEYGIEKGSLNQVMAVSAKDDSEKLRGKRGWILYEEMGSFKGLLSLYDITRKSVEDGDYTFACQYLIGTA
;
A
#
# COMPACT_ATOMS: atom_id res chain seq x y z
N ILE A 1 -2.34 22.86 8.38
CA ILE A 1 -3.54 22.20 7.82
C ILE A 1 -4.53 22.18 8.96
N ASP A 2 -5.52 23.07 8.88
CA ASP A 2 -6.62 23.06 9.84
C ASP A 2 -7.30 21.70 9.74
N CYS A 3 -7.36 21.00 10.87
CA CYS A 3 -8.08 19.74 10.97
C CYS A 3 -9.55 20.01 10.65
N LEU A 4 -9.96 19.70 9.43
CA LEU A 4 -11.38 19.62 9.11
C LEU A 4 -12.01 18.64 10.09
N THR A 5 -13.01 19.09 10.79
CA THR A 5 -13.76 18.20 11.66
C THR A 5 -14.35 17.08 10.80
N ASN A 6 -14.44 15.87 11.32
CA ASN A 6 -15.08 14.73 10.62
C ASN A 6 -16.46 15.09 10.02
N ILE A 7 -17.13 16.08 10.59
CA ILE A 7 -18.45 16.57 10.17
C ILE A 7 -18.38 17.34 8.84
N GLU A 8 -17.38 18.18 8.63
CA GLU A 8 -17.22 18.92 7.36
C GLU A 8 -16.80 17.98 6.23
N PHE A 9 -15.87 17.07 6.50
CA PHE A 9 -15.49 16.05 5.53
C PHE A 9 -16.69 15.17 5.12
N ILE A 10 -17.51 14.72 6.09
CA ILE A 10 -18.73 13.94 5.79
C ILE A 10 -19.74 14.76 4.99
N LYS A 11 -19.94 16.03 5.33
CA LYS A 11 -20.86 16.91 4.58
C LYS A 11 -20.41 17.08 3.12
N ASN A 12 -19.12 17.24 2.89
CA ASN A 12 -18.56 17.36 1.54
C ASN A 12 -18.67 16.06 0.75
N LEU A 13 -18.49 14.89 1.40
CA LEU A 13 -18.68 13.58 0.77
C LEU A 13 -20.10 13.33 0.24
N ILE A 14 -21.12 13.94 0.87
CA ILE A 14 -22.52 13.78 0.48
C ILE A 14 -23.07 15.01 -0.25
N SER A 15 -22.24 16.04 -0.48
CA SER A 15 -22.65 17.25 -1.20
C SER A 15 -23.01 16.93 -2.65
N PRO A 16 -24.16 17.41 -3.18
CA PRO A 16 -24.50 17.28 -4.59
C PRO A 16 -23.58 18.09 -5.52
N ASP A 17 -22.85 19.07 -4.98
CA ASP A 17 -22.00 19.99 -5.74
C ASP A 17 -20.54 19.51 -5.86
N ARG A 18 -20.30 18.23 -5.60
CA ARG A 18 -18.95 17.65 -5.77
C ARG A 18 -18.54 17.68 -7.24
N PRO A 19 -17.30 18.14 -7.53
CA PRO A 19 -16.81 18.15 -8.90
C PRO A 19 -16.58 16.74 -9.41
N TYR A 20 -16.67 16.55 -10.72
CA TYR A 20 -16.17 15.33 -11.35
C TYR A 20 -14.67 15.45 -11.61
N TYR A 21 -13.95 14.32 -11.59
CA TYR A 21 -12.52 14.30 -11.88
C TYR A 21 -12.15 14.94 -13.21
N LYS A 22 -13.02 14.83 -14.23
CA LYS A 22 -12.83 15.45 -15.55
C LYS A 22 -12.78 16.97 -15.50
N ASP A 23 -13.45 17.58 -14.50
CA ASP A 23 -13.61 19.03 -14.37
C ASP A 23 -12.60 19.66 -13.41
N LEU A 24 -11.70 18.85 -12.81
CA LEU A 24 -10.68 19.35 -11.91
C LEU A 24 -9.56 20.09 -12.65
N PRO A 25 -8.97 21.13 -12.03
CA PRO A 25 -7.74 21.74 -12.52
C PRO A 25 -6.62 20.72 -12.54
N ARG A 26 -5.63 20.92 -13.39
CA ARG A 26 -4.51 19.99 -13.60
C ARG A 26 -3.18 20.65 -13.30
N ASP A 27 -2.23 19.86 -12.84
CA ASP A 27 -0.83 20.26 -12.71
C ASP A 27 -0.11 20.19 -14.07
N ASP A 28 1.17 20.55 -14.07
CA ASP A 28 2.00 20.59 -15.28
C ASP A 28 2.21 19.19 -15.90
N GLU A 29 2.05 18.11 -15.11
CA GLU A 29 2.11 16.73 -15.56
C GLU A 29 0.75 16.17 -16.02
N GLY A 30 -0.31 17.01 -16.00
CA GLY A 30 -1.66 16.64 -16.42
C GLY A 30 -2.47 15.87 -15.38
N ARG A 31 -1.98 15.73 -14.14
CA ARG A 31 -2.70 15.09 -13.04
C ARG A 31 -3.74 16.03 -12.47
N ALA A 32 -4.90 15.47 -12.09
CA ALA A 32 -5.93 16.28 -11.44
C ALA A 32 -5.45 16.78 -10.07
N ILE A 33 -5.57 18.10 -9.86
CA ILE A 33 -5.34 18.73 -8.55
C ILE A 33 -6.58 18.47 -7.70
N VAL A 34 -6.43 17.63 -6.69
CA VAL A 34 -7.53 17.17 -5.85
C VAL A 34 -7.60 17.97 -4.57
N ASP A 35 -8.74 18.64 -4.36
CA ASP A 35 -9.07 19.20 -3.05
C ASP A 35 -9.62 18.09 -2.15
N ILE A 36 -8.85 17.70 -1.13
CA ILE A 36 -9.26 16.67 -0.16
C ILE A 36 -10.46 17.10 0.67
N THR A 37 -10.76 18.40 0.75
CA THR A 37 -11.92 18.92 1.47
C THR A 37 -13.20 18.83 0.64
N ASN A 38 -13.07 18.73 -0.67
CA ASN A 38 -14.19 18.56 -1.61
C ASN A 38 -13.86 17.45 -2.62
N PRO A 39 -13.94 16.17 -2.20
CA PRO A 39 -13.50 15.03 -2.99
C PRO A 39 -14.31 14.88 -4.29
N PRO A 40 -13.66 14.62 -5.41
CA PRO A 40 -14.34 14.50 -6.69
C PRO A 40 -15.10 13.18 -6.84
N ILE A 41 -16.04 13.16 -7.78
CA ILE A 41 -16.81 11.98 -8.18
C ILE A 41 -16.06 11.24 -9.27
N PHE A 42 -15.90 9.91 -9.10
CA PHE A 42 -15.38 9.00 -10.11
C PHE A 42 -16.51 8.42 -10.96
N GLU A 43 -16.48 8.63 -12.27
CA GLU A 43 -17.50 8.06 -13.18
C GLU A 43 -17.22 6.59 -13.53
N ASP A 44 -15.94 6.21 -13.67
CA ASP A 44 -15.54 4.86 -14.06
C ASP A 44 -14.36 4.37 -13.21
N ALA A 45 -14.68 3.81 -12.06
CA ALA A 45 -13.69 3.32 -11.10
C ALA A 45 -12.97 2.05 -11.57
N ASP A 46 -13.60 1.24 -12.41
CA ASP A 46 -12.99 -0.01 -12.90
C ASP A 46 -11.86 0.23 -13.92
N TYR A 47 -11.76 1.45 -14.47
CA TYR A 47 -10.64 1.84 -15.30
C TYR A 47 -9.27 1.54 -14.63
N PHE A 48 -9.17 1.79 -13.34
CA PHE A 48 -7.92 1.60 -12.58
C PHE A 48 -7.66 0.14 -12.15
N ARG A 49 -8.60 -0.78 -12.46
CA ARG A 49 -8.53 -2.20 -12.11
C ARG A 49 -8.38 -3.12 -13.31
N GLN A 50 -8.03 -2.60 -14.48
CA GLN A 50 -8.05 -3.37 -15.73
C GLN A 50 -7.13 -4.59 -15.68
N ALA A 51 -5.98 -4.52 -15.04
CA ALA A 51 -5.09 -5.67 -14.88
C ALA A 51 -5.73 -6.77 -14.02
N ALA A 52 -6.38 -6.41 -12.91
CA ALA A 52 -7.11 -7.34 -12.07
C ALA A 52 -8.31 -7.96 -12.79
N ILE A 53 -9.08 -7.16 -13.51
CA ILE A 53 -10.25 -7.62 -14.31
C ILE A 53 -9.79 -8.62 -15.37
N HIS A 54 -8.69 -8.32 -16.07
CA HIS A 54 -8.12 -9.25 -17.04
C HIS A 54 -7.68 -10.55 -16.38
N TYR A 55 -6.98 -10.46 -15.23
CA TYR A 55 -6.57 -11.66 -14.50
C TYR A 55 -7.76 -12.50 -14.03
N GLN A 56 -8.80 -11.89 -13.47
CA GLN A 56 -10.02 -12.58 -13.04
C GLN A 56 -10.69 -13.35 -14.18
N LYS A 57 -10.67 -12.75 -15.38
CA LYS A 57 -11.31 -13.35 -16.56
C LYS A 57 -10.48 -14.46 -17.19
N HIS A 58 -9.16 -14.34 -17.17
CA HIS A 58 -8.25 -15.17 -17.97
C HIS A 58 -7.23 -15.98 -17.17
N GLY A 59 -7.10 -15.75 -15.86
CA GLY A 59 -6.10 -16.38 -14.99
C GLY A 59 -4.66 -15.92 -15.25
N CYS A 60 -4.46 -14.85 -16.02
CA CYS A 60 -3.15 -14.23 -16.28
C CYS A 60 -3.32 -12.72 -16.53
N TYR A 61 -2.28 -11.94 -16.30
CA TYR A 61 -2.30 -10.48 -16.53
C TYR A 61 -2.12 -10.11 -18.00
N THR A 62 -1.53 -10.99 -18.79
CA THR A 62 -1.30 -10.79 -20.23
C THR A 62 -1.18 -12.13 -20.95
N PHE A 63 -1.56 -12.17 -22.21
CA PHE A 63 -1.34 -13.32 -23.11
C PHE A 63 0.04 -13.30 -23.77
N LEU A 64 0.85 -12.27 -23.54
CA LEU A 64 2.20 -12.16 -24.08
C LEU A 64 3.09 -13.26 -23.49
N LYS A 65 3.81 -13.96 -24.35
CA LYS A 65 4.72 -15.03 -23.90
C LYS A 65 5.97 -14.43 -23.24
N PRO A 66 6.45 -15.02 -22.14
CA PRO A 66 7.70 -14.63 -21.52
C PRO A 66 8.83 -14.52 -22.53
N ASN A 67 9.55 -13.41 -22.53
CA ASN A 67 10.64 -13.13 -23.47
C ASN A 67 11.71 -12.29 -22.75
N SER A 68 12.96 -12.73 -22.82
CA SER A 68 14.11 -12.05 -22.21
C SER A 68 14.63 -10.85 -23.00
N ASN A 69 14.20 -10.68 -24.27
CA ASN A 69 14.59 -9.51 -25.06
C ASN A 69 14.03 -8.23 -24.43
N PRO A 70 14.86 -7.25 -24.07
CA PRO A 70 14.40 -5.98 -23.46
C PRO A 70 13.38 -5.22 -24.32
N ASN A 71 13.45 -5.36 -25.64
CA ASN A 71 12.55 -4.67 -26.57
C ASN A 71 11.27 -5.45 -26.88
N SER A 72 11.06 -6.62 -26.27
CA SER A 72 9.85 -7.42 -26.50
C SER A 72 8.61 -6.75 -25.92
N GLU A 73 7.44 -7.00 -26.51
CA GLU A 73 6.15 -6.54 -25.99
C GLU A 73 5.88 -7.04 -24.57
N PHE A 74 6.36 -8.25 -24.24
CA PHE A 74 6.27 -8.77 -22.87
C PHE A 74 7.03 -7.90 -21.87
N ARG A 75 8.27 -7.49 -22.20
CA ARG A 75 9.06 -6.61 -21.32
C ARG A 75 8.45 -5.23 -21.20
N LYS A 76 8.05 -4.62 -22.33
CA LYS A 76 7.37 -3.32 -22.33
C LYS A 76 6.11 -3.31 -21.47
N PHE A 77 5.29 -4.37 -21.57
CA PHE A 77 4.09 -4.50 -20.74
C PHE A 77 4.44 -4.50 -19.24
N TRP A 78 5.39 -5.35 -18.83
CA TRP A 78 5.72 -5.47 -17.41
C TRP A 78 6.53 -4.28 -16.87
N ASP A 79 7.32 -3.62 -17.69
CA ASP A 79 8.01 -2.39 -17.32
C ASP A 79 6.99 -1.25 -17.09
N GLU A 80 5.94 -1.18 -17.92
CA GLU A 80 4.85 -0.24 -17.72
C GLU A 80 4.02 -0.58 -16.46
N GLU A 81 3.67 -1.84 -16.24
CA GLU A 81 2.98 -2.25 -15.02
C GLU A 81 3.81 -1.93 -13.76
N ARG A 82 5.12 -2.16 -13.82
CA ARG A 82 6.04 -1.78 -12.74
C ARG A 82 6.04 -0.27 -12.53
N ARG A 83 6.11 0.52 -13.60
CA ARG A 83 6.05 1.98 -13.54
C ARG A 83 4.76 2.46 -12.87
N ARG A 84 3.61 1.90 -13.26
CA ARG A 84 2.31 2.22 -12.64
C ARG A 84 2.27 1.91 -11.15
N CYS A 85 2.88 0.81 -10.75
CA CYS A 85 2.98 0.45 -9.33
C CYS A 85 3.89 1.40 -8.53
N LEU A 86 4.89 2.00 -9.15
CA LEU A 86 5.84 2.91 -8.48
C LEU A 86 5.38 4.37 -8.51
N GLU A 87 5.01 4.87 -9.68
CA GLU A 87 4.74 6.29 -9.94
C GLU A 87 3.25 6.64 -9.92
N GLY A 88 2.40 5.62 -10.06
CA GLY A 88 0.96 5.80 -10.20
C GLY A 88 0.47 5.69 -11.63
N TYR A 89 -0.84 5.80 -11.79
CA TYR A 89 -1.51 5.64 -13.06
C TYR A 89 -2.43 6.81 -13.34
N LEU A 90 -2.17 7.49 -14.45
CA LEU A 90 -2.95 8.61 -14.95
C LEU A 90 -3.97 8.11 -15.97
N ARG A 91 -5.23 8.50 -15.80
CA ARG A 91 -6.27 8.34 -16.82
C ARG A 91 -6.27 9.58 -17.72
N GLU A 92 -5.79 9.42 -18.95
CA GLU A 92 -5.59 10.54 -19.88
C GLU A 92 -6.91 11.25 -20.25
N SER A 93 -8.04 10.52 -20.23
CA SER A 93 -9.34 11.08 -20.66
C SER A 93 -9.83 12.24 -19.78
N ASP A 94 -9.49 12.22 -18.48
CA ASP A 94 -9.93 13.24 -17.52
C ASP A 94 -8.84 13.63 -16.51
N GLY A 95 -7.63 13.07 -16.64
CA GLY A 95 -6.50 13.34 -15.76
C GLY A 95 -6.68 12.82 -14.34
N ALA A 96 -7.61 11.91 -14.10
CA ALA A 96 -7.71 11.24 -12.83
C ALA A 96 -6.46 10.38 -12.60
N TRP A 97 -5.81 10.57 -11.46
CA TRP A 97 -4.59 9.87 -11.10
C TRP A 97 -4.75 9.09 -9.79
N ILE A 98 -4.16 7.90 -9.75
CA ILE A 98 -4.02 7.13 -8.52
C ILE A 98 -2.55 6.88 -8.21
N SER A 99 -2.19 6.87 -6.92
CA SER A 99 -0.81 6.59 -6.51
C SER A 99 -0.39 5.15 -6.82
N GLY A 100 0.92 4.90 -6.90
CA GLY A 100 1.45 3.56 -7.14
C GLY A 100 1.00 2.53 -6.10
N PHE A 101 0.92 2.92 -4.83
CA PHE A 101 0.35 2.05 -3.78
C PHE A 101 -1.10 1.68 -4.03
N ASN A 102 -1.92 2.63 -4.53
CA ASN A 102 -3.32 2.36 -4.85
C ASN A 102 -3.42 1.43 -6.07
N TYR A 103 -2.65 1.70 -7.13
CA TYR A 103 -2.60 0.83 -8.30
C TYR A 103 -2.18 -0.59 -7.95
N TRP A 104 -1.12 -0.75 -7.14
CA TRP A 104 -0.69 -2.04 -6.60
C TRP A 104 -1.81 -2.73 -5.82
N PHE A 105 -2.46 -2.03 -4.90
CA PHE A 105 -3.54 -2.58 -4.10
C PHE A 105 -4.68 -3.11 -4.95
N LEU A 106 -5.11 -2.36 -5.95
CA LEU A 106 -6.23 -2.72 -6.81
C LEU A 106 -5.93 -3.90 -7.76
N ASN A 107 -4.68 -4.06 -8.18
CA ASN A 107 -4.33 -5.00 -9.25
C ASN A 107 -3.45 -6.19 -8.81
N TYR A 108 -2.74 -6.08 -7.67
CA TYR A 108 -1.75 -7.08 -7.25
C TYR A 108 -1.92 -7.55 -5.80
N HIS A 109 -2.98 -7.12 -5.11
CA HIS A 109 -3.26 -7.50 -3.72
C HIS A 109 -4.56 -8.32 -3.62
N PRO A 110 -4.55 -9.64 -3.88
CA PRO A 110 -5.75 -10.46 -3.74
C PRO A 110 -6.20 -10.51 -2.27
N MET A 111 -7.50 -10.55 -2.08
CA MET A 111 -8.13 -10.61 -0.76
C MET A 111 -9.46 -11.37 -0.82
N MET A 112 -9.94 -11.79 0.34
CA MET A 112 -11.27 -12.38 0.43
C MET A 112 -12.35 -11.30 0.41
N VAL A 113 -13.18 -11.30 -0.62
CA VAL A 113 -14.30 -10.35 -0.78
C VAL A 113 -15.64 -11.06 -0.65
N ASN A 114 -16.66 -10.33 -0.21
CA ASN A 114 -18.02 -10.83 -0.17
C ASN A 114 -18.72 -10.48 -1.49
N LYS A 115 -19.16 -11.48 -2.24
CA LYS A 115 -19.95 -11.31 -3.46
C LYS A 115 -21.37 -11.83 -3.26
N ILE A 116 -22.35 -11.09 -3.76
CA ILE A 116 -23.76 -11.51 -3.82
C ILE A 116 -24.01 -11.99 -5.24
N GLU A 117 -24.26 -13.28 -5.41
CA GLU A 117 -24.66 -13.83 -6.71
C GLU A 117 -26.10 -13.42 -7.06
N PRO A 118 -26.39 -13.13 -8.33
CA PRO A 118 -27.75 -12.82 -8.77
C PRO A 118 -28.74 -13.88 -8.30
N GLY A 119 -29.83 -13.44 -7.68
CA GLY A 119 -30.88 -14.32 -7.14
C GLY A 119 -30.60 -14.96 -5.76
N ARG A 120 -29.42 -14.71 -5.17
CA ARG A 120 -29.13 -15.16 -3.80
C ARG A 120 -29.26 -14.03 -2.79
N LYS A 121 -29.81 -14.35 -1.60
CA LYS A 121 -29.88 -13.41 -0.46
C LYS A 121 -28.64 -13.44 0.43
N LYS A 122 -27.75 -14.44 0.25
CA LYS A 122 -26.57 -14.66 1.09
C LYS A 122 -25.31 -14.39 0.26
N ALA A 123 -24.44 -13.55 0.79
CA ALA A 123 -23.12 -13.34 0.20
C ALA A 123 -22.25 -14.61 0.33
N ILE A 124 -21.47 -14.89 -0.70
CA ILE A 124 -20.40 -15.87 -0.67
C ILE A 124 -19.06 -15.15 -0.50
N ARG A 125 -18.12 -15.78 0.19
CA ARG A 125 -16.77 -15.25 0.35
C ARG A 125 -15.87 -15.91 -0.67
N VAL A 126 -15.30 -15.10 -1.56
CA VAL A 126 -14.42 -15.55 -2.65
C VAL A 126 -13.12 -14.77 -2.63
N GLU A 127 -12.05 -15.40 -3.12
CA GLU A 127 -10.81 -14.67 -3.39
C GLU A 127 -10.99 -13.83 -4.65
N ASP A 128 -10.64 -12.55 -4.54
CA ASP A 128 -10.75 -11.57 -5.60
C ASP A 128 -9.82 -10.38 -5.32
N PHE A 129 -9.80 -9.39 -6.20
CA PHE A 129 -9.08 -8.14 -5.97
C PHE A 129 -9.98 -7.09 -5.32
N PRO A 130 -9.39 -6.11 -4.61
CA PRO A 130 -10.15 -5.02 -4.02
C PRO A 130 -10.98 -4.28 -5.04
N PHE A 131 -12.17 -3.85 -4.63
CA PHE A 131 -12.96 -2.91 -5.41
C PHE A 131 -12.43 -1.49 -5.17
N PHE A 132 -12.53 -0.67 -6.22
CA PHE A 132 -12.27 0.75 -6.06
C PHE A 132 -13.41 1.39 -5.25
N PHE A 133 -13.07 2.17 -4.25
CA PHE A 133 -13.99 3.08 -3.56
C PHE A 133 -13.22 4.29 -3.02
N GLU A 134 -13.91 5.40 -2.88
CA GLU A 134 -13.30 6.69 -2.54
C GLU A 134 -12.44 6.64 -1.27
N GLY A 135 -12.88 5.95 -0.22
CA GLY A 135 -12.10 5.85 1.01
C GLY A 135 -10.72 5.21 0.84
N ILE A 136 -10.56 4.29 -0.13
CA ILE A 136 -9.25 3.73 -0.48
C ILE A 136 -8.42 4.72 -1.28
N LEU A 137 -9.04 5.41 -2.25
CA LEU A 137 -8.37 6.47 -2.99
C LEU A 137 -7.76 7.51 -2.04
N TRP A 138 -8.58 8.02 -1.11
CA TRP A 138 -8.16 9.05 -0.16
C TRP A 138 -7.05 8.56 0.76
N ARG A 139 -7.14 7.34 1.26
CA ARG A 139 -6.10 6.74 2.09
C ARG A 139 -4.76 6.73 1.39
N PHE A 140 -4.68 6.17 0.19
CA PHE A 140 -3.42 6.06 -0.53
C PHE A 140 -2.92 7.41 -1.06
N LEU A 141 -3.80 8.31 -1.45
CA LEU A 141 -3.44 9.68 -1.84
C LEU A 141 -2.87 10.45 -0.65
N TYR A 142 -3.49 10.32 0.52
CA TYR A 142 -3.04 10.95 1.75
C TYR A 142 -1.65 10.46 2.19
N ILE A 143 -1.42 9.14 2.15
CA ILE A 143 -0.11 8.55 2.45
C ILE A 143 0.93 9.01 1.42
N TYR A 144 0.57 9.03 0.14
CA TYR A 144 1.46 9.52 -0.91
C TYR A 144 1.86 10.98 -0.67
N ASN A 145 0.90 11.86 -0.44
CA ASN A 145 1.17 13.27 -0.19
C ASN A 145 2.01 13.49 1.10
N ALA A 146 1.71 12.75 2.15
CA ALA A 146 2.51 12.82 3.38
C ALA A 146 3.97 12.45 3.11
N ARG A 147 4.21 11.39 2.34
CA ARG A 147 5.56 10.98 1.95
C ARG A 147 6.28 12.04 1.14
N GLU A 148 5.64 12.56 0.08
CA GLU A 148 6.26 13.55 -0.82
C GLU A 148 6.57 14.87 -0.12
N GLN A 149 5.79 15.22 0.89
CA GLN A 149 5.99 16.45 1.68
C GLN A 149 6.87 16.24 2.93
N GLY A 150 7.41 15.04 3.13
CA GLY A 150 8.20 14.73 4.33
C GLY A 150 7.39 14.73 5.62
N HIS A 151 6.11 14.42 5.54
CA HIS A 151 5.21 14.36 6.71
C HIS A 151 4.92 12.93 7.12
N HIS A 152 4.41 12.76 8.34
CA HIS A 152 3.82 11.52 8.82
C HIS A 152 2.30 11.56 8.65
N ALA A 153 1.66 10.37 8.61
CA ALA A 153 0.22 10.28 8.40
C ALA A 153 -0.48 9.60 9.58
N ILE A 154 -1.64 10.13 9.95
CA ILE A 154 -2.51 9.54 10.99
C ILE A 154 -3.89 9.37 10.39
N GLU A 155 -4.46 8.15 10.51
CA GLU A 155 -5.80 7.85 10.04
C GLU A 155 -6.65 7.21 11.13
N LEU A 156 -7.83 7.77 11.35
CA LEU A 156 -8.90 7.13 12.11
C LEU A 156 -10.00 6.69 11.15
N ALA A 157 -10.30 5.41 11.14
CA ALA A 157 -11.29 4.87 10.22
C ALA A 157 -12.11 3.76 10.88
N LYS A 158 -13.39 3.64 10.45
CA LYS A 158 -14.29 2.61 10.98
C LYS A 158 -13.77 1.19 10.73
N ARG A 159 -14.32 0.22 11.47
CA ARG A 159 -14.08 -1.22 11.23
C ARG A 159 -14.56 -1.63 9.84
N GLY A 160 -13.86 -2.58 9.21
CA GLY A 160 -14.23 -3.15 7.91
C GLY A 160 -13.90 -2.30 6.69
N CYS A 161 -13.25 -1.13 6.83
CA CYS A 161 -12.84 -0.27 5.72
C CYS A 161 -11.48 -0.65 5.10
N GLY A 162 -10.98 -1.86 5.34
CA GLY A 162 -9.77 -2.36 4.68
C GLY A 162 -8.44 -1.88 5.27
N LYS A 163 -8.39 -1.31 6.49
CA LYS A 163 -7.17 -0.80 7.15
C LYS A 163 -5.98 -1.78 7.06
N SER A 164 -6.13 -2.96 7.65
CA SER A 164 -5.05 -3.96 7.69
C SER A 164 -4.68 -4.49 6.31
N HIS A 165 -5.62 -4.54 5.36
CA HIS A 165 -5.32 -4.85 3.95
C HIS A 165 -4.47 -3.77 3.29
N SER A 166 -4.73 -2.49 3.57
CA SER A 166 -3.92 -1.39 3.06
C SER A 166 -2.50 -1.42 3.62
N LEU A 167 -2.32 -1.69 4.92
CA LEU A 167 -0.99 -1.87 5.52
C LEU A 167 -0.26 -3.06 4.89
N ALA A 168 -0.94 -4.20 4.73
CA ALA A 168 -0.38 -5.38 4.08
C ALA A 168 0.02 -5.11 2.62
N ALA A 169 -0.77 -4.32 1.89
CA ALA A 169 -0.45 -3.92 0.52
C ALA A 169 0.79 -3.02 0.45
N ILE A 170 0.92 -2.02 1.33
CA ILE A 170 2.10 -1.17 1.42
C ILE A 170 3.35 -2.01 1.75
N MET A 171 3.23 -2.95 2.69
CA MET A 171 4.32 -3.86 3.04
C MET A 171 4.75 -4.72 1.84
N ALA A 172 3.80 -5.33 1.13
CA ALA A 172 4.07 -6.18 -0.03
C ALA A 172 4.68 -5.37 -1.19
N HIS A 173 4.13 -4.21 -1.47
CA HIS A 173 4.66 -3.28 -2.46
C HIS A 173 6.11 -2.90 -2.13
N ASN A 174 6.38 -2.42 -0.92
CA ASN A 174 7.71 -2.01 -0.49
C ASN A 174 8.71 -3.16 -0.48
N LEU A 175 8.29 -4.37 -0.14
CA LEU A 175 9.15 -5.55 -0.17
C LEU A 175 9.58 -5.89 -1.61
N ILE A 176 8.62 -5.93 -2.55
CA ILE A 176 8.84 -6.44 -3.90
C ILE A 176 9.39 -5.35 -4.83
N LEU A 177 8.78 -4.17 -4.80
CA LEU A 177 9.03 -3.08 -5.74
C LEU A 177 9.67 -1.85 -5.12
N GLY A 178 9.73 -1.77 -3.78
CA GLY A 178 10.21 -0.56 -3.12
C GLY A 178 11.58 -0.13 -3.62
N GLU A 179 11.67 1.11 -4.06
CA GLU A 179 12.88 1.77 -4.49
C GLU A 179 13.06 3.04 -3.67
N ASN A 180 14.25 3.18 -3.10
CA ASN A 180 14.67 4.48 -2.62
C ASN A 180 15.51 5.11 -3.73
N ILE A 181 14.85 5.88 -4.59
CA ILE A 181 15.43 6.50 -5.79
C ILE A 181 16.57 7.44 -5.39
N GLU A 182 16.41 8.17 -4.29
CA GLU A 182 17.36 9.19 -3.86
C GLU A 182 18.64 8.60 -3.26
N SER A 183 18.52 7.54 -2.47
CA SER A 183 19.67 7.00 -1.72
C SER A 183 20.21 5.67 -2.26
N ARG A 184 19.56 5.04 -3.23
CA ARG A 184 19.85 3.68 -3.72
C ARG A 184 19.98 2.66 -2.59
N ARG A 185 19.33 2.90 -1.47
CA ARG A 185 19.32 2.04 -0.29
C ARG A 185 18.09 1.15 -0.28
N ARG A 186 18.19 0.01 0.40
CA ARG A 186 17.07 -0.89 0.64
C ARG A 186 15.92 -0.15 1.33
N VAL A 187 14.68 -0.47 0.95
CA VAL A 187 13.50 -0.02 1.67
C VAL A 187 13.22 -0.98 2.84
N ILE A 188 13.14 -0.42 4.03
CA ILE A 188 12.75 -1.16 5.23
C ILE A 188 11.36 -0.73 5.63
N THR A 189 10.48 -1.68 5.90
CA THR A 189 9.13 -1.44 6.40
C THR A 189 8.93 -2.21 7.70
N VAL A 190 8.59 -1.51 8.75
CA VAL A 190 8.33 -2.07 10.07
C VAL A 190 6.83 -1.94 10.35
N LEU A 191 6.16 -3.06 10.51
CA LEU A 191 4.80 -3.09 11.04
C LEU A 191 4.88 -3.22 12.56
N THR A 192 4.20 -2.36 13.29
CA THR A 192 4.12 -2.47 14.74
C THR A 192 2.68 -2.45 15.24
N ALA A 193 2.43 -3.21 16.30
CA ALA A 193 1.18 -3.21 17.03
C ALA A 193 1.46 -3.38 18.53
N TYR A 194 0.52 -2.94 19.36
CA TYR A 194 0.62 -3.13 20.80
C TYR A 194 0.61 -4.62 21.17
N GLN A 195 -0.30 -5.40 20.58
CA GLN A 195 -0.41 -6.84 20.81
C GLN A 195 0.05 -7.63 19.60
N LYS A 196 0.72 -8.77 19.85
CA LYS A 196 1.20 -9.67 18.80
C LYS A 196 0.06 -10.24 17.93
N GLU A 197 -1.13 -10.37 18.49
CA GLU A 197 -2.33 -10.88 17.83
C GLU A 197 -2.76 -10.02 16.65
N TYR A 198 -2.57 -8.70 16.71
CA TYR A 198 -2.85 -7.81 15.59
C TYR A 198 -1.87 -7.99 14.42
N LEU A 199 -0.68 -8.51 14.70
CA LEU A 199 0.34 -8.79 13.69
C LEU A 199 0.18 -10.19 13.11
N SER A 200 -0.17 -11.17 13.95
CA SER A 200 -0.10 -12.60 13.68
C SER A 200 -0.94 -13.02 12.47
N ASP A 201 -0.45 -14.02 11.75
CA ASP A 201 -1.19 -14.68 10.68
C ASP A 201 -2.25 -15.70 11.16
N SER A 202 -2.14 -16.15 12.41
CA SER A 202 -3.05 -17.16 12.98
C SER A 202 -4.41 -16.63 13.43
N LYS A 203 -4.61 -15.29 13.51
CA LYS A 203 -5.81 -14.65 14.06
C LYS A 203 -6.31 -13.46 13.24
N ASP A 204 -6.31 -13.54 11.93
CA ASP A 204 -6.70 -12.44 11.05
C ASP A 204 -5.87 -11.15 11.21
N GLY A 205 -4.69 -11.23 11.81
CA GLY A 205 -3.75 -10.11 11.89
C GLY A 205 -3.23 -9.70 10.51
N THR A 206 -2.49 -8.59 10.46
CA THR A 206 -2.05 -7.99 9.19
C THR A 206 -1.16 -8.93 8.36
N LEU A 207 -0.36 -9.78 9.01
CA LEU A 207 0.48 -10.76 8.29
C LEU A 207 -0.31 -11.86 7.59
N SER A 208 -1.55 -12.16 8.03
CA SER A 208 -2.44 -13.09 7.33
C SER A 208 -2.89 -12.56 5.96
N LYS A 209 -2.78 -11.25 5.74
CA LYS A 209 -3.13 -10.55 4.50
C LYS A 209 -1.88 -10.27 3.65
N PHE A 210 -0.74 -10.05 4.30
CA PHE A 210 0.55 -9.80 3.67
C PHE A 210 1.12 -11.02 2.95
N LYS A 211 1.15 -12.18 3.60
CA LYS A 211 1.73 -13.41 3.03
C LYS A 211 1.04 -13.87 1.74
N PRO A 212 -0.30 -13.96 1.68
CA PRO A 212 -0.98 -14.28 0.43
C PRO A 212 -0.63 -13.32 -0.70
N ALA A 213 -0.53 -12.00 -0.42
CA ALA A 213 -0.22 -11.00 -1.43
C ALA A 213 1.18 -11.19 -2.04
N ILE A 214 2.21 -11.44 -1.22
CA ILE A 214 3.56 -11.71 -1.74
C ILE A 214 3.64 -13.03 -2.51
N ASN A 215 3.01 -14.09 -2.00
CA ASN A 215 2.99 -15.39 -2.66
C ASN A 215 2.27 -15.31 -4.01
N PHE A 216 1.15 -14.59 -4.05
CA PHE A 216 0.41 -14.35 -5.28
C PHE A 216 1.28 -13.63 -6.32
N SER A 217 1.95 -12.55 -5.94
CA SER A 217 2.84 -11.81 -6.82
C SER A 217 4.00 -12.68 -7.33
N PHE A 218 4.64 -13.45 -6.45
CA PHE A 218 5.73 -14.36 -6.84
C PHE A 218 5.29 -15.43 -7.87
N SER A 219 4.06 -15.89 -7.76
CA SER A 219 3.53 -16.93 -8.65
C SER A 219 2.98 -16.41 -9.97
N ASN A 220 2.56 -15.16 -10.03
CA ASN A 220 1.75 -14.64 -11.14
C ASN A 220 2.37 -13.46 -11.89
N THR A 221 3.50 -12.94 -11.42
CA THR A 221 4.19 -11.80 -12.06
C THR A 221 5.68 -12.09 -12.24
N PRO A 222 6.38 -11.43 -13.17
CA PRO A 222 7.84 -11.48 -13.27
C PRO A 222 8.54 -10.50 -12.33
N PHE A 223 7.83 -9.91 -11.36
CA PHE A 223 8.45 -9.05 -10.36
C PHE A 223 9.47 -9.81 -9.52
N PRO A 224 10.39 -9.11 -8.83
CA PRO A 224 11.39 -9.78 -8.00
C PRO A 224 10.76 -10.77 -7.02
N HIS A 225 11.30 -12.00 -6.95
CA HIS A 225 10.77 -13.09 -6.12
C HIS A 225 11.86 -13.84 -5.31
N LEU A 226 13.13 -13.51 -5.53
CA LEU A 226 14.21 -14.12 -4.75
C LEU A 226 14.25 -13.54 -3.33
N THR A 227 14.25 -14.40 -2.33
CA THR A 227 14.24 -14.02 -0.93
C THR A 227 15.49 -14.54 -0.20
N LEU A 228 16.20 -13.64 0.48
CA LEU A 228 17.28 -13.96 1.41
C LEU A 228 16.75 -14.50 2.73
N LYS A 229 15.65 -13.94 3.20
CA LYS A 229 14.99 -14.33 4.44
C LYS A 229 13.49 -14.41 4.25
N ASN A 230 12.92 -15.53 4.66
CA ASN A 230 11.49 -15.75 4.75
C ASN A 230 11.25 -16.49 6.08
N SER A 231 11.16 -15.74 7.17
CA SER A 231 11.04 -16.30 8.51
C SER A 231 9.73 -15.87 9.17
N PRO A 232 8.66 -16.66 9.01
CA PRO A 232 7.37 -16.39 9.64
C PRO A 232 7.45 -16.32 11.17
N ASN A 233 8.28 -17.14 11.79
CA ASN A 233 8.43 -17.16 13.25
C ASN A 233 9.07 -15.88 13.79
N GLU A 234 10.01 -15.31 13.05
CA GLU A 234 10.64 -14.02 13.36
C GLU A 234 9.89 -12.85 12.75
N MET A 235 8.80 -13.11 12.01
CA MET A 235 8.01 -12.11 11.31
C MET A 235 8.87 -11.17 10.45
N THR A 236 9.85 -11.74 9.73
CA THR A 236 10.82 -10.99 8.92
C THR A 236 10.96 -11.60 7.54
N TRP A 237 10.90 -10.74 6.52
CA TRP A 237 11.10 -11.07 5.11
C TRP A 237 12.13 -10.12 4.53
N GLN A 238 13.02 -10.63 3.69
CA GLN A 238 14.03 -9.84 2.99
C GLN A 238 14.21 -10.36 1.58
N MET A 239 14.15 -9.45 0.62
CA MET A 239 14.43 -9.76 -0.79
C MET A 239 15.92 -9.84 -1.06
N GLY A 240 16.29 -10.62 -2.09
CA GLY A 240 17.67 -10.74 -2.55
C GLY A 240 18.16 -12.17 -2.66
N TYR A 241 19.43 -12.31 -2.92
CA TYR A 241 20.13 -13.61 -3.05
C TYR A 241 21.60 -13.44 -2.60
N LYS A 242 22.27 -14.56 -2.38
CA LYS A 242 23.74 -14.57 -2.19
C LYS A 242 24.39 -14.97 -3.51
N ASP A 243 25.42 -14.23 -3.90
CA ASP A 243 26.26 -14.61 -5.03
C ASP A 243 27.22 -15.77 -4.66
N GLU A 244 28.05 -16.18 -5.60
CA GLU A 244 29.02 -17.27 -5.44
C GLU A 244 30.05 -17.02 -4.33
N TYR A 245 30.26 -15.78 -3.91
CA TYR A 245 31.13 -15.37 -2.82
C TYR A 245 30.38 -15.18 -1.49
N GLY A 246 29.07 -15.48 -1.45
CA GLY A 246 28.25 -15.30 -0.26
C GLY A 246 27.82 -13.85 -0.01
N ILE A 247 28.08 -12.93 -0.95
CA ILE A 247 27.72 -11.52 -0.84
C ILE A 247 26.22 -11.33 -1.17
N GLU A 248 25.51 -10.61 -0.32
CA GLU A 248 24.09 -10.32 -0.52
C GLU A 248 23.88 -9.32 -1.67
N LYS A 249 23.00 -9.66 -2.60
CA LYS A 249 22.67 -8.93 -3.82
C LYS A 249 21.14 -8.79 -3.98
N GLY A 250 20.74 -7.91 -4.88
CA GLY A 250 19.33 -7.58 -5.15
C GLY A 250 18.90 -6.31 -4.45
N SER A 251 17.60 -6.10 -4.31
CA SER A 251 17.07 -4.88 -3.67
C SER A 251 17.36 -4.83 -2.17
N LEU A 252 17.49 -5.98 -1.52
CA LEU A 252 17.64 -6.15 -0.07
C LEU A 252 16.49 -5.51 0.73
N ASN A 253 15.36 -5.21 0.08
CA ASN A 253 14.18 -4.69 0.75
C ASN A 253 13.74 -5.62 1.87
N GLN A 254 13.30 -5.05 2.96
CA GLN A 254 12.97 -5.80 4.16
C GLN A 254 11.63 -5.38 4.75
N VAL A 255 10.85 -6.36 5.16
CA VAL A 255 9.65 -6.18 5.98
C VAL A 255 9.85 -6.92 7.29
N MET A 256 9.52 -6.29 8.40
CA MET A 256 9.49 -6.91 9.71
C MET A 256 8.27 -6.50 10.50
N ALA A 257 7.75 -7.38 11.33
CA ALA A 257 6.67 -7.05 12.26
C ALA A 257 7.13 -7.20 13.71
N VAL A 258 6.86 -6.19 14.54
CA VAL A 258 7.36 -6.08 15.91
C VAL A 258 6.21 -5.71 16.85
N SER A 259 5.92 -6.55 17.83
CA SER A 259 5.03 -6.18 18.92
C SER A 259 5.77 -5.29 19.92
N ALA A 260 5.28 -4.06 20.09
CA ALA A 260 5.90 -3.08 20.98
C ALA A 260 5.20 -2.96 22.35
N LYS A 261 4.35 -3.91 22.71
CA LYS A 261 3.48 -3.96 23.89
C LYS A 261 3.87 -2.94 25.00
N ASP A 262 4.82 -3.29 25.85
CA ASP A 262 5.28 -2.44 26.96
C ASP A 262 6.77 -2.05 26.78
N ASP A 263 7.33 -2.23 25.59
CA ASP A 263 8.75 -2.03 25.29
C ASP A 263 8.93 -1.30 23.96
N SER A 264 8.90 0.01 24.04
CA SER A 264 9.13 0.90 22.89
C SER A 264 10.57 0.81 22.34
N GLU A 265 11.53 0.35 23.16
CA GLU A 265 12.93 0.21 22.76
C GLU A 265 13.11 -0.82 21.62
N LYS A 266 12.18 -1.77 21.45
CA LYS A 266 12.20 -2.72 20.34
C LYS A 266 12.17 -2.08 18.97
N LEU A 267 11.65 -0.85 18.87
CA LEU A 267 11.61 -0.08 17.64
C LEU A 267 12.77 0.91 17.49
N ARG A 268 13.58 1.09 18.52
CA ARG A 268 14.73 1.97 18.46
C ARG A 268 15.70 1.54 17.36
N GLY A 269 16.13 2.49 16.53
CA GLY A 269 17.06 2.23 15.43
C GLY A 269 16.50 1.45 14.24
N LYS A 270 15.21 1.17 14.21
CA LYS A 270 14.52 0.58 13.04
C LYS A 270 14.26 1.69 12.02
N ARG A 271 15.22 1.90 11.12
CA ARG A 271 15.14 2.94 10.08
C ARG A 271 14.29 2.47 8.91
N GLY A 272 13.36 3.32 8.45
CA GLY A 272 12.48 3.04 7.32
C GLY A 272 11.01 3.39 7.60
N TRP A 273 10.11 2.90 6.78
CA TRP A 273 8.67 3.06 7.00
C TRP A 273 8.23 2.39 8.30
N ILE A 274 7.44 3.09 9.12
CA ILE A 274 6.88 2.52 10.34
C ILE A 274 5.36 2.61 10.28
N LEU A 275 4.72 1.45 10.24
CA LEU A 275 3.29 1.28 10.12
C LEU A 275 2.74 0.83 11.47
N TYR A 276 1.80 1.60 12.03
CA TYR A 276 1.17 1.28 13.31
C TYR A 276 -0.22 0.71 13.08
N GLU A 277 -0.40 -0.56 13.45
CA GLU A 277 -1.71 -1.22 13.44
C GLU A 277 -2.43 -0.97 14.75
N GLU A 278 -3.72 -0.55 14.68
CA GLU A 278 -4.58 -0.25 15.82
C GLU A 278 -3.91 0.69 16.83
N MET A 279 -3.48 1.89 16.36
CA MET A 279 -2.73 2.85 17.16
C MET A 279 -3.40 3.22 18.49
N GLY A 280 -4.73 3.20 18.56
CA GLY A 280 -5.49 3.48 19.79
C GLY A 280 -5.29 2.45 20.90
N SER A 281 -4.70 1.29 20.59
CA SER A 281 -4.40 0.25 21.59
C SER A 281 -3.10 0.50 22.37
N PHE A 282 -2.22 1.38 21.88
CA PHE A 282 -0.93 1.66 22.52
C PHE A 282 -1.09 2.56 23.74
N LYS A 283 -0.74 2.09 24.92
CA LYS A 283 -0.78 2.85 26.17
C LYS A 283 0.22 4.02 26.19
N GLY A 284 1.35 3.90 25.51
CA GLY A 284 2.40 4.90 25.42
C GLY A 284 2.68 5.36 23.99
N LEU A 285 1.63 5.57 23.16
CA LEU A 285 1.78 5.90 21.74
C LEU A 285 2.70 7.10 21.49
N LEU A 286 2.56 8.18 22.24
CA LEU A 286 3.40 9.38 22.05
C LEU A 286 4.88 9.08 22.30
N SER A 287 5.22 8.38 23.39
CA SER A 287 6.60 7.97 23.65
C SER A 287 7.16 7.07 22.57
N LEU A 288 6.34 6.14 22.07
CA LEU A 288 6.73 5.26 20.98
C LEU A 288 6.97 6.04 19.68
N TYR A 289 6.07 6.96 19.38
CA TYR A 289 6.21 7.85 18.22
C TYR A 289 7.49 8.69 18.30
N ASP A 290 7.81 9.28 19.46
CA ASP A 290 9.03 10.09 19.66
C ASP A 290 10.31 9.26 19.51
N ILE A 291 10.31 8.02 19.99
CA ILE A 291 11.46 7.11 19.83
C ILE A 291 11.67 6.77 18.35
N THR A 292 10.59 6.46 17.64
CA THR A 292 10.65 6.05 16.23
C THR A 292 10.86 7.23 15.29
N ARG A 293 10.43 8.44 15.67
CA ARG A 293 10.65 9.67 14.89
C ARG A 293 12.13 9.85 14.59
N LYS A 294 12.99 9.68 15.58
CA LYS A 294 14.46 9.73 15.41
C LYS A 294 15.04 8.67 14.47
N SER A 295 14.26 7.64 14.13
CA SER A 295 14.66 6.60 13.19
C SER A 295 14.23 6.88 11.76
N VAL A 296 13.35 7.87 11.54
CA VAL A 296 12.79 8.24 10.23
C VAL A 296 13.08 9.69 9.84
N GLU A 297 13.62 10.49 10.77
CA GLU A 297 14.02 11.88 10.56
C GLU A 297 15.50 12.05 10.86
N ASP A 298 16.15 13.01 10.17
CA ASP A 298 17.51 13.47 10.44
C ASP A 298 17.52 15.00 10.36
N GLY A 299 17.52 15.64 11.53
CA GLY A 299 17.31 17.08 11.64
C GLY A 299 15.92 17.47 11.12
N ASP A 300 15.90 18.36 10.11
CA ASP A 300 14.67 18.84 9.47
C ASP A 300 14.23 17.96 8.28
N TYR A 301 14.93 16.86 8.00
CA TYR A 301 14.67 15.99 6.86
C TYR A 301 13.98 14.71 7.30
N THR A 302 12.86 14.39 6.65
CA THR A 302 12.15 13.11 6.81
C THR A 302 12.50 12.21 5.61
N PHE A 303 13.10 11.04 5.85
CA PHE A 303 13.48 10.09 4.81
C PHE A 303 12.56 8.86 4.74
N ALA A 304 11.62 8.73 5.67
CA ALA A 304 10.62 7.68 5.67
C ALA A 304 9.37 8.12 6.42
N CYS A 305 8.21 7.57 6.05
CA CYS A 305 6.93 7.94 6.63
C CYS A 305 6.59 7.04 7.83
N GLN A 306 6.11 7.64 8.90
CA GLN A 306 5.33 6.96 9.92
C GLN A 306 3.86 7.04 9.54
N TYR A 307 3.18 5.91 9.47
CA TYR A 307 1.76 5.84 9.21
C TYR A 307 1.04 5.14 10.37
N LEU A 308 0.22 5.92 11.07
CA LEU A 308 -0.52 5.48 12.25
C LEU A 308 -1.98 5.28 11.85
N ILE A 309 -2.49 4.06 11.97
CA ILE A 309 -3.88 3.75 11.64
C ILE A 309 -4.60 3.15 12.84
N GLY A 310 -5.82 3.59 13.06
CA GLY A 310 -6.63 3.12 14.17
C GLY A 310 -8.11 3.04 13.87
N THR A 311 -8.86 2.42 14.78
CA THR A 311 -10.32 2.35 14.74
C THR A 311 -10.90 3.54 15.49
N ALA A 312 -11.82 4.28 14.85
CA ALA A 312 -12.61 5.35 15.45
C ALA A 312 -13.88 4.76 16.09
#